data_57113d931e640c27b5d640de1dee43e8
#
_entry.id   57113d931e640c27b5d640de1dee43e8
#
_cell.length_a   1.000
_cell.length_b   1.000
_cell.length_c   1.000
_cell.angle_alpha   90.00
_cell.angle_beta   90.00
_cell.angle_gamma   90.00
#
_symmetry.space_group_name_H-M   'P 1'
#
loop_
_entity.id
_entity.type
_entity.pdbx_description
1 polymer ?
#
loop_
_entity_poly.entity_id
_entity_poly.type
_entity_poly.pdbx_seq_one_letter_code
_entity_poly.pdbx_strand_id
1 'polypeptide(L)'
;MGSVVVGGARTPFGKLLGALSAHSATDLGGLAIAAALERSGVDAGQVDQVVMGQVLQAGTGQLPARQAAVKGGIAMDVPALTINKVCLSGLAAVALADQMIRAGECDVVVAGGMESMSQAPHLLPGSRTGHRYGDVTLRDHMAHDGLWDVWTDQAMGALTESRNTGALHVSREDQDAFAARSHRLAAAAQASGVLAEELVAVSVPQRRGEPVLVDADEGVRGSATAESLAGLRPAFAVDGTITAASSSPISDGAAACVVMSQEAAERLGARPLVEVLGYGQVAGPDSSLQLQPAAATRRACERAGIGVEDLDLIEINEAFAAVGLASARDLGLDEEQVEQRVNVHGGAIALGHPIGASGARLVLHLALELARRGRGHGVAALCGGGGQGDALVLRALG
;
A
#
# COMPACT_ATOMS: atom_id res chain seq x y z
N MET A 1 -21.57 15.68 -3.34
CA MET A 1 -21.27 14.89 -4.54
C MET A 1 -20.13 13.95 -4.24
N GLY A 2 -20.10 12.73 -4.84
CA GLY A 2 -19.03 11.78 -4.62
C GLY A 2 -17.81 12.11 -5.47
N SER A 3 -16.65 11.59 -5.09
CA SER A 3 -15.48 11.58 -5.95
C SER A 3 -15.39 10.26 -6.71
N VAL A 4 -14.72 10.28 -7.84
CA VAL A 4 -14.45 9.11 -8.69
C VAL A 4 -12.96 8.93 -8.93
N VAL A 5 -12.52 7.69 -9.03
CA VAL A 5 -11.19 7.36 -9.52
C VAL A 5 -11.29 7.12 -11.01
N VAL A 6 -10.53 7.85 -11.81
CA VAL A 6 -10.59 7.79 -13.27
C VAL A 6 -9.40 7.08 -13.90
N GLY A 7 -8.36 6.81 -13.13
CA GLY A 7 -7.17 6.09 -13.59
C GLY A 7 -6.09 6.05 -12.53
N GLY A 8 -5.02 5.34 -12.84
CA GLY A 8 -3.86 5.24 -11.97
C GLY A 8 -2.78 4.36 -12.56
N ALA A 9 -1.63 4.37 -11.92
CA ALA A 9 -0.51 3.51 -12.23
C ALA A 9 0.34 3.26 -10.99
N ARG A 10 1.13 2.18 -11.03
CA ARG A 10 2.18 1.91 -10.05
C ARG A 10 3.46 1.43 -10.72
N THR A 11 4.57 1.60 -10.06
CA THR A 11 5.78 0.89 -10.43
C THR A 11 5.68 -0.58 -10.04
N PRO A 12 6.46 -1.49 -10.62
CA PRO A 12 6.77 -2.75 -9.97
C PRO A 12 7.27 -2.51 -8.54
N PHE A 13 7.08 -3.47 -7.65
CA PHE A 13 7.69 -3.42 -6.33
C PHE A 13 9.00 -4.20 -6.32
N GLY A 14 10.07 -3.50 -5.97
CA GLY A 14 11.41 -4.05 -5.79
C GLY A 14 11.61 -4.55 -4.36
N LYS A 15 12.49 -5.51 -4.17
CA LYS A 15 12.95 -5.96 -2.85
C LYS A 15 13.96 -4.97 -2.26
N LEU A 16 14.18 -5.08 -0.96
CA LEU A 16 15.27 -4.37 -0.28
C LEU A 16 16.61 -4.63 -1.01
N LEU A 17 17.26 -3.55 -1.41
CA LEU A 17 18.51 -3.55 -2.20
C LEU A 17 18.41 -4.33 -3.52
N GLY A 18 17.19 -4.49 -4.02
CA GLY A 18 16.87 -5.18 -5.27
C GLY A 18 16.85 -4.27 -6.50
N ALA A 19 16.06 -4.64 -7.47
CA ALA A 19 16.04 -4.04 -8.80
C ALA A 19 15.80 -2.51 -8.81
N LEU A 20 15.01 -1.99 -7.88
CA LEU A 20 14.65 -0.55 -7.81
C LEU A 20 15.51 0.26 -6.84
N SER A 21 16.48 -0.34 -6.16
CA SER A 21 17.27 0.31 -5.09
C SER A 21 18.06 1.56 -5.52
N ALA A 22 18.29 1.74 -6.82
CA ALA A 22 18.95 2.92 -7.37
C ALA A 22 18.03 4.16 -7.46
N HIS A 23 16.71 3.97 -7.39
CA HIS A 23 15.73 5.05 -7.51
C HIS A 23 15.31 5.59 -6.14
N SER A 24 15.23 6.91 -6.03
CA SER A 24 14.62 7.54 -4.86
C SER A 24 13.09 7.34 -4.84
N ALA A 25 12.48 7.46 -3.67
CA ALA A 25 11.01 7.43 -3.55
C ALA A 25 10.35 8.45 -4.50
N THR A 26 10.95 9.65 -4.63
CA THR A 26 10.41 10.71 -5.50
C THR A 26 10.61 10.44 -6.99
N ASP A 27 11.59 9.63 -7.41
CA ASP A 27 11.72 9.17 -8.80
C ASP A 27 10.61 8.17 -9.11
N LEU A 28 10.41 7.16 -8.25
CA LEU A 28 9.34 6.18 -8.40
C LEU A 28 7.96 6.84 -8.36
N GLY A 29 7.76 7.80 -7.43
CA GLY A 29 6.53 8.59 -7.33
C GLY A 29 6.25 9.38 -8.61
N GLY A 30 7.27 10.02 -9.19
CA GLY A 30 7.14 10.75 -10.45
C GLY A 30 6.72 9.86 -11.62
N LEU A 31 7.31 8.66 -11.73
CA LEU A 31 6.93 7.68 -12.75
C LEU A 31 5.46 7.24 -12.58
N ALA A 32 5.04 6.94 -11.36
CA ALA A 32 3.66 6.55 -11.08
C ALA A 32 2.66 7.68 -11.41
N ILE A 33 2.99 8.92 -11.06
CA ILE A 33 2.16 10.11 -11.36
C ILE A 33 2.04 10.33 -12.87
N ALA A 34 3.17 10.33 -13.61
CA ALA A 34 3.16 10.51 -15.05
C ALA A 34 2.30 9.46 -15.75
N ALA A 35 2.47 8.19 -15.39
CA ALA A 35 1.70 7.09 -15.97
C ALA A 35 0.22 7.13 -15.54
N ALA A 36 -0.09 7.59 -14.32
CA ALA A 36 -1.47 7.75 -13.85
C ALA A 36 -2.21 8.82 -14.67
N LEU A 37 -1.57 9.94 -14.94
CA LEU A 37 -2.12 11.01 -15.79
C LEU A 37 -2.32 10.52 -17.24
N GLU A 38 -1.32 9.86 -17.82
CA GLU A 38 -1.40 9.29 -19.17
C GLU A 38 -2.58 8.32 -19.29
N ARG A 39 -2.73 7.37 -18.36
CA ARG A 39 -3.79 6.35 -18.39
C ARG A 39 -5.18 6.89 -18.12
N SER A 40 -5.28 7.94 -17.32
CA SER A 40 -6.56 8.61 -17.07
C SER A 40 -6.98 9.54 -18.20
N GLY A 41 -6.06 9.88 -19.11
CA GLY A 41 -6.29 10.88 -20.16
C GLY A 41 -6.43 12.31 -19.61
N VAL A 42 -5.98 12.56 -18.37
CA VAL A 42 -6.07 13.87 -17.72
C VAL A 42 -4.77 14.63 -17.94
N ASP A 43 -4.87 15.83 -18.50
CA ASP A 43 -3.74 16.72 -18.68
C ASP A 43 -3.18 17.18 -17.32
N ALA A 44 -1.86 17.22 -17.17
CA ALA A 44 -1.20 17.67 -15.94
C ALA A 44 -1.61 19.11 -15.53
N GLY A 45 -1.99 19.95 -16.48
CA GLY A 45 -2.49 21.30 -16.26
C GLY A 45 -3.91 21.35 -15.66
N GLN A 46 -4.62 20.23 -15.55
CA GLN A 46 -5.92 20.13 -14.90
C GLN A 46 -5.84 19.72 -13.43
N VAL A 47 -4.65 19.41 -12.94
CA VAL A 47 -4.46 18.96 -11.55
C VAL A 47 -4.43 20.15 -10.60
N ASP A 48 -5.33 20.15 -9.62
CA ASP A 48 -5.42 21.21 -8.61
C ASP A 48 -4.49 20.94 -7.41
N GLN A 49 -4.27 19.66 -7.07
CA GLN A 49 -3.54 19.27 -5.85
C GLN A 49 -2.85 17.91 -6.04
N VAL A 50 -1.71 17.72 -5.36
CA VAL A 50 -1.03 16.42 -5.24
C VAL A 50 -0.91 16.02 -3.77
N VAL A 51 -1.32 14.79 -3.43
CA VAL A 51 -1.18 14.23 -2.08
C VAL A 51 -0.46 12.89 -2.17
N MET A 52 0.77 12.80 -1.63
CA MET A 52 1.54 11.55 -1.66
C MET A 52 1.94 11.10 -0.26
N GLY A 53 1.67 9.83 0.03
CA GLY A 53 2.18 9.17 1.22
C GLY A 53 3.67 8.87 1.10
N GLN A 54 4.42 9.15 2.16
CA GLN A 54 5.80 8.67 2.34
C GLN A 54 6.14 8.62 3.82
N VAL A 55 6.73 7.51 4.26
CA VAL A 55 7.05 7.29 5.68
C VAL A 55 8.50 7.64 5.96
N LEU A 56 9.43 7.14 5.17
CA LEU A 56 10.86 7.27 5.37
C LEU A 56 11.38 8.54 4.68
N GLN A 57 11.23 9.68 5.33
CA GLN A 57 11.50 11.00 4.74
C GLN A 57 12.88 11.57 5.04
N ALA A 58 13.65 10.96 5.95
CA ALA A 58 14.98 11.47 6.28
C ALA A 58 15.90 11.45 5.05
N GLY A 59 16.53 12.59 4.75
CA GLY A 59 17.44 12.74 3.62
C GLY A 59 16.79 12.88 2.24
N THR A 60 15.46 12.84 2.12
CA THR A 60 14.77 12.93 0.81
C THR A 60 14.61 14.38 0.30
N GLY A 61 15.01 15.37 1.09
CA GLY A 61 14.86 16.79 0.76
C GLY A 61 13.50 17.36 1.17
N GLN A 62 13.25 18.60 0.77
CA GLN A 62 12.00 19.28 1.10
C GLN A 62 10.85 18.78 0.25
N LEU A 63 9.67 18.57 0.88
CA LEU A 63 8.39 18.31 0.20
C LEU A 63 8.47 17.18 -0.84
N PRO A 64 8.71 15.92 -0.44
CA PRO A 64 8.87 14.81 -1.37
C PRO A 64 7.70 14.67 -2.36
N ALA A 65 6.44 14.88 -1.92
CA ALA A 65 5.29 14.84 -2.81
C ALA A 65 5.40 15.87 -3.94
N ARG A 66 5.92 17.07 -3.63
CA ARG A 66 6.13 18.11 -4.65
C ARG A 66 7.25 17.74 -5.63
N GLN A 67 8.32 17.11 -5.12
CA GLN A 67 9.39 16.61 -5.99
C GLN A 67 8.84 15.56 -6.96
N ALA A 68 8.03 14.61 -6.47
CA ALA A 68 7.40 13.59 -7.29
C ALA A 68 6.42 14.21 -8.30
N ALA A 69 5.60 15.19 -7.91
CA ALA A 69 4.68 15.91 -8.79
C ALA A 69 5.41 16.53 -9.98
N VAL A 70 6.49 17.28 -9.72
CA VAL A 70 7.28 17.93 -10.79
C VAL A 70 7.98 16.89 -11.69
N LYS A 71 8.54 15.82 -11.11
CA LYS A 71 9.10 14.71 -11.88
C LYS A 71 8.05 13.99 -12.72
N GLY A 72 6.80 13.97 -12.27
CA GLY A 72 5.64 13.43 -12.99
C GLY A 72 5.03 14.37 -14.03
N GLY A 73 5.64 15.56 -14.26
CA GLY A 73 5.20 16.52 -15.27
C GLY A 73 4.17 17.54 -14.79
N ILE A 74 3.80 17.53 -13.50
CA ILE A 74 2.89 18.52 -12.92
C ILE A 74 3.67 19.82 -12.65
N ALA A 75 3.05 20.96 -12.98
CA ALA A 75 3.70 22.27 -12.89
C ALA A 75 3.99 22.72 -11.45
N MET A 76 4.95 23.65 -11.31
CA MET A 76 5.41 24.14 -10.00
C MET A 76 4.37 25.01 -9.26
N ASP A 77 3.34 25.48 -9.89
CA ASP A 77 2.24 26.25 -9.31
C ASP A 77 1.16 25.37 -8.67
N VAL A 78 1.16 24.05 -8.92
CA VAL A 78 0.24 23.10 -8.28
C VAL A 78 0.77 22.78 -6.87
N PRO A 79 -0.02 23.00 -5.81
CA PRO A 79 0.39 22.66 -4.45
C PRO A 79 0.49 21.14 -4.25
N ALA A 80 1.34 20.74 -3.30
CA ALA A 80 1.53 19.33 -2.98
C ALA A 80 1.70 19.11 -1.48
N LEU A 81 1.18 17.99 -0.98
CA LEU A 81 1.25 17.59 0.42
C LEU A 81 1.85 16.19 0.55
N THR A 82 2.88 16.06 1.40
CA THR A 82 3.39 14.75 1.82
C THR A 82 2.75 14.37 3.15
N ILE A 83 2.17 13.17 3.23
CA ILE A 83 1.57 12.68 4.46
C ILE A 83 2.28 11.42 4.95
N ASN A 84 2.33 11.27 6.28
CA ASN A 84 2.84 10.09 6.95
C ASN A 84 1.80 9.58 7.96
N LYS A 85 1.27 8.41 7.71
CA LYS A 85 0.41 7.63 8.60
C LYS A 85 0.87 6.16 8.59
N VAL A 86 2.19 5.96 8.55
CA VAL A 86 2.84 4.67 8.41
C VAL A 86 2.26 3.91 7.19
N CYS A 87 1.94 2.62 7.30
CA CYS A 87 1.41 1.79 6.20
C CYS A 87 0.11 2.34 5.58
N LEU A 88 -0.61 3.19 6.30
CA LEU A 88 -1.89 3.78 5.89
C LEU A 88 -1.74 4.98 4.95
N SER A 89 -0.52 5.52 4.81
CA SER A 89 -0.27 6.82 4.14
C SER A 89 -0.86 6.90 2.73
N GLY A 90 -0.66 5.88 1.90
CA GLY A 90 -1.15 5.88 0.53
C GLY A 90 -2.68 5.85 0.42
N LEU A 91 -3.36 5.08 1.26
CA LEU A 91 -4.83 5.05 1.31
C LEU A 91 -5.37 6.36 1.89
N ALA A 92 -4.75 6.86 2.96
CA ALA A 92 -5.11 8.14 3.56
C ALA A 92 -4.97 9.31 2.57
N ALA A 93 -3.99 9.26 1.65
CA ALA A 93 -3.84 10.24 0.58
C ALA A 93 -5.07 10.24 -0.36
N VAL A 94 -5.55 9.06 -0.77
CA VAL A 94 -6.75 8.94 -1.61
C VAL A 94 -8.01 9.38 -0.84
N ALA A 95 -8.13 9.01 0.43
CA ALA A 95 -9.23 9.44 1.27
C ALA A 95 -9.24 10.96 1.49
N LEU A 96 -8.07 11.59 1.64
CA LEU A 96 -7.95 13.04 1.74
C LEU A 96 -8.34 13.73 0.42
N ALA A 97 -7.97 13.17 -0.72
CA ALA A 97 -8.41 13.66 -2.02
C ALA A 97 -9.94 13.65 -2.14
N ASP A 98 -10.61 12.54 -1.77
CA ASP A 98 -12.08 12.49 -1.72
C ASP A 98 -12.67 13.59 -0.81
N GLN A 99 -12.07 13.80 0.37
CA GLN A 99 -12.54 14.83 1.31
C GLN A 99 -12.39 16.25 0.75
N MET A 100 -11.25 16.58 0.11
CA MET A 100 -11.01 17.88 -0.50
C MET A 100 -11.99 18.14 -1.66
N ILE A 101 -12.26 17.13 -2.48
CA ILE A 101 -13.24 17.21 -3.57
C ILE A 101 -14.65 17.40 -3.01
N ARG A 102 -15.06 16.63 -2.00
CA ARG A 102 -16.37 16.79 -1.35
C ARG A 102 -16.54 18.14 -0.66
N ALA A 103 -15.45 18.71 -0.16
CA ALA A 103 -15.45 20.07 0.42
C ALA A 103 -15.50 21.17 -0.64
N GLY A 104 -15.34 20.86 -1.92
CA GLY A 104 -15.31 21.84 -3.03
C GLY A 104 -14.01 22.65 -3.10
N GLU A 105 -12.93 22.17 -2.48
CA GLU A 105 -11.61 22.84 -2.51
C GLU A 105 -10.80 22.48 -3.76
N CYS A 106 -11.03 21.30 -4.34
CA CYS A 106 -10.35 20.78 -5.51
C CYS A 106 -11.34 20.02 -6.38
N ASP A 107 -11.12 20.02 -7.69
CA ASP A 107 -11.84 19.19 -8.65
C ASP A 107 -11.04 17.96 -9.07
N VAL A 108 -9.72 18.10 -9.22
CA VAL A 108 -8.82 17.06 -9.71
C VAL A 108 -7.61 16.94 -8.78
N VAL A 109 -7.45 15.78 -8.16
CA VAL A 109 -6.36 15.49 -7.23
C VAL A 109 -5.59 14.24 -7.68
N VAL A 110 -4.26 14.35 -7.77
CA VAL A 110 -3.40 13.17 -7.87
C VAL A 110 -3.06 12.72 -6.45
N ALA A 111 -3.51 11.52 -6.09
CA ALA A 111 -3.33 10.97 -4.75
C ALA A 111 -2.63 9.61 -4.81
N GLY A 112 -1.65 9.38 -3.94
CA GLY A 112 -0.89 8.15 -3.99
C GLY A 112 0.08 7.96 -2.84
N GLY A 113 1.13 7.23 -3.11
CA GLY A 113 2.22 7.04 -2.17
C GLY A 113 3.47 6.48 -2.85
N MET A 114 4.60 6.67 -2.19
CA MET A 114 5.91 6.28 -2.68
C MET A 114 6.80 5.91 -1.50
N GLU A 115 7.71 4.98 -1.71
CA GLU A 115 8.70 4.61 -0.71
C GLU A 115 9.94 4.03 -1.38
N SER A 116 11.11 4.38 -0.87
CA SER A 116 12.36 3.67 -1.14
C SER A 116 12.96 3.27 0.20
N MET A 117 12.64 2.04 0.63
CA MET A 117 13.16 1.52 1.89
C MET A 117 14.65 1.19 1.75
N SER A 118 15.09 0.88 0.53
CA SER A 118 16.51 0.66 0.21
C SER A 118 17.38 1.90 0.40
N GLN A 119 16.82 3.11 0.27
CA GLN A 119 17.56 4.36 0.42
C GLN A 119 17.35 5.04 1.79
N ALA A 120 16.66 4.38 2.71
CA ALA A 120 16.51 4.89 4.08
C ALA A 120 17.89 5.01 4.77
N PRO A 121 18.25 6.21 5.27
CA PRO A 121 19.58 6.41 5.86
C PRO A 121 19.67 5.88 7.28
N HIS A 122 20.90 5.76 7.78
CA HIS A 122 21.15 5.65 9.21
C HIS A 122 21.25 7.05 9.84
N LEU A 123 20.64 7.24 10.98
CA LEU A 123 20.55 8.50 11.71
C LEU A 123 21.59 8.54 12.83
N LEU A 124 22.19 9.71 13.06
CA LEU A 124 23.06 9.98 14.18
C LEU A 124 22.35 10.93 15.16
N PRO A 125 21.58 10.43 16.15
CA PRO A 125 20.95 11.27 17.17
C PRO A 125 22.00 12.00 18.02
N GLY A 126 21.67 13.22 18.48
CA GLY A 126 22.55 14.01 19.33
C GLY A 126 23.74 14.66 18.61
N SER A 127 23.88 14.51 17.29
CA SER A 127 25.01 15.05 16.52
C SER A 127 25.16 16.59 16.63
N ARG A 128 24.06 17.35 16.81
CA ARG A 128 24.10 18.82 16.92
C ARG A 128 24.77 19.31 18.20
N THR A 129 24.67 18.54 19.27
CA THR A 129 25.35 18.86 20.55
C THR A 129 26.77 18.29 20.63
N GLY A 130 27.13 17.44 19.66
CA GLY A 130 28.43 16.77 19.56
C GLY A 130 28.58 15.56 20.47
N HIS A 131 29.57 14.73 20.15
CA HIS A 131 29.97 13.55 20.90
C HIS A 131 31.38 13.76 21.42
N ARG A 132 31.55 13.84 22.75
CA ARG A 132 32.81 14.25 23.36
C ARG A 132 33.77 13.10 23.58
N TYR A 133 33.26 11.90 23.91
CA TYR A 133 34.08 10.75 24.29
C TYR A 133 33.25 9.45 24.19
N GLY A 134 33.86 8.34 23.72
CA GLY A 134 33.24 7.04 23.59
C GLY A 134 32.56 6.83 22.25
N ASP A 135 31.99 5.63 22.06
CA ASP A 135 31.31 5.21 20.84
C ASP A 135 29.97 5.91 20.63
N VAL A 136 29.53 5.98 19.38
CA VAL A 136 28.21 6.48 19.01
C VAL A 136 27.44 5.38 18.24
N THR A 137 26.14 5.26 18.50
CA THR A 137 25.27 4.34 17.80
C THR A 137 24.50 5.06 16.71
N LEU A 138 24.53 4.54 15.49
CA LEU A 138 23.64 4.94 14.42
C LEU A 138 22.33 4.19 14.55
N ARG A 139 21.20 4.87 14.30
CA ARG A 139 19.87 4.25 14.22
C ARG A 139 19.48 4.07 12.78
N ASP A 140 19.05 2.87 12.41
CA ASP A 140 18.43 2.62 11.11
C ASP A 140 17.06 3.32 11.06
N HIS A 141 16.93 4.31 10.16
CA HIS A 141 15.68 5.06 9.97
C HIS A 141 14.50 4.15 9.59
N MET A 142 14.74 3.18 8.71
CA MET A 142 13.71 2.24 8.29
C MET A 142 13.17 1.42 9.46
N ALA A 143 14.08 0.85 10.26
CA ALA A 143 13.70 0.08 11.43
C ALA A 143 13.01 0.96 12.49
N HIS A 144 13.61 2.11 12.83
CA HIS A 144 13.17 2.93 13.96
C HIS A 144 11.87 3.69 13.70
N ASP A 145 11.75 4.31 12.54
CA ASP A 145 10.60 5.19 12.23
C ASP A 145 9.50 4.49 11.42
N GLY A 146 9.82 3.38 10.76
CA GLY A 146 8.88 2.63 9.91
C GLY A 146 8.39 1.32 10.49
N LEU A 147 9.24 0.56 11.21
CA LEU A 147 8.98 -0.84 11.55
C LEU A 147 9.07 -1.15 13.05
N TRP A 148 9.09 -0.13 13.93
CA TRP A 148 9.19 -0.27 15.37
C TRP A 148 7.99 0.33 16.09
N ASP A 149 7.39 -0.45 16.98
CA ASP A 149 6.33 0.03 17.86
C ASP A 149 6.92 0.70 19.09
N VAL A 150 6.71 2.00 19.21
CA VAL A 150 7.29 2.81 20.29
C VAL A 150 6.62 2.62 21.65
N TRP A 151 5.40 2.08 21.70
CA TRP A 151 4.67 1.86 22.94
C TRP A 151 5.07 0.55 23.64
N THR A 152 5.35 -0.48 22.84
CA THR A 152 5.75 -1.80 23.37
C THR A 152 7.26 -2.05 23.21
N ASP A 153 7.98 -1.12 22.57
CA ASP A 153 9.42 -1.20 22.30
C ASP A 153 9.82 -2.49 21.55
N GLN A 154 9.07 -2.81 20.47
CA GLN A 154 9.25 -4.02 19.68
C GLN A 154 9.19 -3.74 18.17
N ALA A 155 9.85 -4.59 17.38
CA ALA A 155 9.61 -4.63 15.95
C ALA A 155 8.15 -5.04 15.65
N MET A 156 7.56 -4.50 14.56
CA MET A 156 6.16 -4.77 14.19
C MET A 156 5.85 -6.27 14.07
N GLY A 157 6.79 -7.07 13.58
CA GLY A 157 6.62 -8.53 13.52
C GLY A 157 6.61 -9.19 14.90
N ALA A 158 7.44 -8.74 15.83
CA ALA A 158 7.45 -9.24 17.22
C ALA A 158 6.17 -8.84 17.96
N LEU A 159 5.67 -7.63 17.74
CA LEU A 159 4.37 -7.19 18.25
C LEU A 159 3.25 -8.10 17.73
N THR A 160 3.21 -8.34 16.40
CA THR A 160 2.19 -9.20 15.79
C THR A 160 2.26 -10.62 16.32
N GLU A 161 3.46 -11.19 16.47
CA GLU A 161 3.67 -12.52 17.06
C GLU A 161 3.17 -12.56 18.51
N SER A 162 3.52 -11.58 19.34
CA SER A 162 3.11 -11.53 20.75
C SER A 162 1.58 -11.43 20.93
N ARG A 163 0.87 -10.94 19.93
CA ARG A 163 -0.58 -10.83 19.88
C ARG A 163 -1.27 -12.00 19.18
N ASN A 164 -0.53 -12.90 18.56
CA ASN A 164 -1.06 -14.10 17.89
C ASN A 164 -1.48 -15.18 18.90
N THR A 165 -2.37 -14.85 19.81
CA THR A 165 -2.79 -15.69 20.93
C THR A 165 -4.32 -15.67 21.14
N GLY A 166 -4.84 -16.67 21.84
CA GLY A 166 -6.27 -16.72 22.19
C GLY A 166 -7.17 -16.70 20.96
N ALA A 167 -8.15 -15.83 20.94
CA ALA A 167 -9.08 -15.68 19.80
C ALA A 167 -8.43 -15.14 18.52
N LEU A 168 -7.27 -14.51 18.62
CA LEU A 168 -6.52 -13.98 17.47
C LEU A 168 -5.51 -14.97 16.93
N HIS A 169 -5.40 -16.16 17.52
CA HIS A 169 -4.40 -17.14 17.12
C HIS A 169 -4.65 -17.66 15.70
N VAL A 170 -3.62 -17.55 14.88
CA VAL A 170 -3.53 -18.14 13.54
C VAL A 170 -2.36 -19.12 13.57
N SER A 171 -2.62 -20.37 13.24
CA SER A 171 -1.59 -21.41 13.24
C SER A 171 -0.49 -21.12 12.22
N ARG A 172 0.67 -21.75 12.39
CA ARG A 172 1.77 -21.68 11.44
C ARG A 172 1.35 -22.23 10.08
N GLU A 173 0.63 -23.32 10.07
CA GLU A 173 0.12 -23.99 8.88
C GLU A 173 -0.83 -23.10 8.08
N ASP A 174 -1.78 -22.42 8.74
CA ASP A 174 -2.68 -21.49 8.11
C ASP A 174 -1.92 -20.30 7.50
N GLN A 175 -0.91 -19.78 8.21
CA GLN A 175 -0.07 -18.68 7.72
C GLN A 175 0.74 -19.06 6.49
N ASP A 176 1.35 -20.26 6.50
CA ASP A 176 2.12 -20.76 5.35
C ASP A 176 1.21 -21.04 4.15
N ALA A 177 -0.01 -21.58 4.36
CA ALA A 177 -1.01 -21.78 3.30
C ALA A 177 -1.46 -20.45 2.69
N PHE A 178 -1.73 -19.44 3.53
CA PHE A 178 -2.10 -18.10 3.07
C PHE A 178 -0.98 -17.43 2.28
N ALA A 179 0.27 -17.54 2.73
CA ALA A 179 1.43 -17.03 2.02
C ALA A 179 1.63 -17.71 0.66
N ALA A 180 1.54 -19.03 0.60
CA ALA A 180 1.60 -19.79 -0.64
C ALA A 180 0.48 -19.38 -1.61
N ARG A 181 -0.75 -19.17 -1.10
CA ARG A 181 -1.89 -18.66 -1.86
C ARG A 181 -1.60 -17.28 -2.45
N SER A 182 -1.07 -16.35 -1.65
CA SER A 182 -0.70 -15.01 -2.12
C SER A 182 0.25 -15.07 -3.32
N HIS A 183 1.31 -15.88 -3.22
CA HIS A 183 2.26 -16.08 -4.31
C HIS A 183 1.64 -16.76 -5.54
N ARG A 184 0.81 -17.78 -5.35
CA ARG A 184 0.13 -18.49 -6.45
C ARG A 184 -0.78 -17.54 -7.23
N LEU A 185 -1.59 -16.75 -6.54
CA LEU A 185 -2.51 -15.80 -7.15
C LEU A 185 -1.76 -14.65 -7.84
N ALA A 186 -0.70 -14.11 -7.24
CA ALA A 186 0.12 -13.08 -7.85
C ALA A 186 0.82 -13.58 -9.13
N ALA A 187 1.36 -14.81 -9.11
CA ALA A 187 1.98 -15.40 -10.30
C ALA A 187 0.96 -15.64 -11.42
N ALA A 188 -0.25 -16.09 -11.10
CA ALA A 188 -1.33 -16.24 -12.07
C ALA A 188 -1.76 -14.89 -12.66
N ALA A 189 -1.87 -13.85 -11.83
CA ALA A 189 -2.21 -12.49 -12.27
C ALA A 189 -1.12 -11.84 -13.12
N GLN A 190 0.17 -12.11 -12.84
CA GLN A 190 1.27 -11.72 -13.73
C GLN A 190 1.18 -12.43 -15.08
N ALA A 191 0.98 -13.74 -15.07
CA ALA A 191 0.92 -14.55 -16.29
C ALA A 191 -0.28 -14.20 -17.19
N SER A 192 -1.42 -13.83 -16.59
CA SER A 192 -2.63 -13.42 -17.33
C SER A 192 -2.59 -11.98 -17.83
N GLY A 193 -1.61 -11.16 -17.39
CA GLY A 193 -1.50 -9.75 -17.76
C GLY A 193 -2.35 -8.80 -16.90
N VAL A 194 -3.13 -9.30 -15.94
CA VAL A 194 -3.96 -8.46 -15.07
C VAL A 194 -3.14 -7.42 -14.31
N LEU A 195 -1.98 -7.81 -13.77
CA LEU A 195 -1.10 -6.86 -13.09
C LEU A 195 -0.42 -5.88 -14.05
N ALA A 196 -0.22 -6.23 -15.31
CA ALA A 196 0.38 -5.34 -16.30
C ALA A 196 -0.48 -4.09 -16.58
N GLU A 197 -1.80 -4.17 -16.35
CA GLU A 197 -2.70 -3.03 -16.51
C GLU A 197 -2.42 -1.89 -15.51
N GLU A 198 -1.87 -2.20 -14.36
CA GLU A 198 -1.53 -1.20 -13.34
C GLU A 198 -0.03 -0.81 -13.35
N LEU A 199 0.83 -1.63 -13.93
CA LEU A 199 2.29 -1.46 -13.90
C LEU A 199 2.80 -0.46 -14.94
N VAL A 200 3.68 0.45 -14.53
CA VAL A 200 4.56 1.23 -15.40
C VAL A 200 5.98 0.69 -15.26
N ALA A 201 6.59 0.33 -16.38
CA ALA A 201 7.96 -0.19 -16.38
C ALA A 201 8.95 0.87 -15.93
N VAL A 202 9.96 0.46 -15.15
CA VAL A 202 11.01 1.33 -14.62
C VAL A 202 12.33 1.03 -15.32
N SER A 203 12.93 2.04 -15.95
CA SER A 203 14.26 1.93 -16.57
C SER A 203 15.34 2.11 -15.50
N VAL A 204 16.11 1.06 -15.24
CA VAL A 204 17.15 1.05 -14.21
C VAL A 204 18.52 1.16 -14.86
N PRO A 205 19.24 2.27 -14.63
CA PRO A 205 20.59 2.47 -15.19
C PRO A 205 21.57 1.38 -14.73
N GLN A 206 22.39 0.89 -15.64
CA GLN A 206 23.43 -0.08 -15.36
C GLN A 206 24.80 0.62 -15.32
N ARG A 207 25.74 0.08 -14.55
CA ARG A 207 27.14 0.57 -14.55
C ARG A 207 27.79 0.50 -15.93
N ARG A 208 27.40 -0.48 -16.73
CA ARG A 208 27.85 -0.70 -18.11
C ARG A 208 26.72 -1.29 -18.92
N GLY A 209 26.56 -0.88 -20.18
CA GLY A 209 25.53 -1.36 -21.09
C GLY A 209 24.25 -0.54 -21.04
N GLU A 210 23.21 -1.06 -21.66
CA GLU A 210 21.88 -0.44 -21.72
C GLU A 210 21.15 -0.57 -20.38
N PRO A 211 20.26 0.37 -20.06
CA PRO A 211 19.39 0.24 -18.89
C PRO A 211 18.56 -1.05 -18.93
N VAL A 212 18.33 -1.64 -17.77
CA VAL A 212 17.42 -2.79 -17.64
C VAL A 212 16.01 -2.28 -17.35
N LEU A 213 15.05 -2.79 -18.10
CA LEU A 213 13.64 -2.49 -17.86
C LEU A 213 13.08 -3.45 -16.83
N VAL A 214 12.55 -2.91 -15.72
CA VAL A 214 11.87 -3.66 -14.66
C VAL A 214 10.38 -3.42 -14.84
N ASP A 215 9.64 -4.46 -15.20
CA ASP A 215 8.21 -4.42 -15.56
C ASP A 215 7.34 -5.42 -14.78
N ALA A 216 7.91 -6.11 -13.80
CA ALA A 216 7.24 -7.08 -12.95
C ALA A 216 7.67 -6.96 -11.49
N ASP A 217 6.77 -7.31 -10.56
CA ASP A 217 7.06 -7.33 -9.12
C ASP A 217 8.12 -8.39 -8.81
N GLU A 218 9.20 -7.97 -8.16
CA GLU A 218 10.38 -8.80 -7.91
C GLU A 218 10.12 -9.90 -6.84
N GLY A 219 9.10 -9.71 -6.01
CA GLY A 219 8.78 -10.56 -4.86
C GLY A 219 8.15 -11.91 -5.21
N VAL A 220 7.45 -12.00 -6.34
CA VAL A 220 6.57 -13.12 -6.67
C VAL A 220 7.33 -14.44 -6.86
N ARG A 221 6.86 -15.50 -6.18
CA ARG A 221 7.43 -16.85 -6.21
C ARG A 221 6.33 -17.87 -6.51
N GLY A 222 5.95 -18.01 -7.77
CA GLY A 222 4.85 -18.87 -8.19
C GLY A 222 4.98 -20.36 -7.84
N SER A 223 6.19 -20.81 -7.49
CA SER A 223 6.47 -22.18 -7.03
C SER A 223 6.37 -22.36 -5.50
N ALA A 224 6.03 -21.32 -4.73
CA ALA A 224 5.88 -21.43 -3.29
C ALA A 224 4.67 -22.31 -2.93
N THR A 225 4.86 -23.30 -2.06
CA THR A 225 3.79 -24.13 -1.50
C THR A 225 3.88 -24.14 0.02
N ALA A 226 2.79 -24.45 0.72
CA ALA A 226 2.80 -24.53 2.17
C ALA A 226 3.89 -25.49 2.69
N GLU A 227 4.08 -26.64 2.01
CA GLU A 227 5.12 -27.62 2.35
C GLU A 227 6.52 -27.04 2.20
N SER A 228 6.77 -26.23 1.15
CA SER A 228 8.07 -25.59 0.94
C SER A 228 8.36 -24.51 1.97
N LEU A 229 7.34 -23.89 2.56
CA LEU A 229 7.45 -22.87 3.58
C LEU A 229 7.55 -23.44 5.00
N ALA A 230 7.01 -24.63 5.26
CA ALA A 230 6.96 -25.26 6.58
C ALA A 230 8.34 -25.42 7.27
N GLY A 231 9.41 -25.60 6.49
CA GLY A 231 10.78 -25.71 6.99
C GLY A 231 11.45 -24.40 7.43
N LEU A 232 10.80 -23.23 7.23
CA LEU A 232 11.36 -21.94 7.58
C LEU A 232 11.32 -21.71 9.09
N ARG A 233 12.36 -21.07 9.63
CA ARG A 233 12.41 -20.70 11.04
C ARG A 233 11.50 -19.51 11.33
N PRO A 234 10.85 -19.43 12.49
CA PRO A 234 10.19 -18.22 12.97
C PRO A 234 11.15 -17.03 12.93
N ALA A 235 10.64 -15.86 12.56
CA ALA A 235 11.46 -14.66 12.36
C ALA A 235 11.51 -13.73 13.59
N PHE A 236 10.51 -13.78 14.47
CA PHE A 236 10.31 -12.77 15.51
C PHE A 236 10.30 -13.33 16.95
N ALA A 237 10.15 -14.62 17.14
CA ALA A 237 10.27 -15.31 18.42
C ALA A 237 10.81 -16.72 18.20
N VAL A 238 11.50 -17.29 19.19
CA VAL A 238 12.14 -18.62 19.08
C VAL A 238 11.09 -19.71 18.77
N ASP A 239 9.98 -19.69 19.50
CA ASP A 239 8.84 -20.62 19.34
C ASP A 239 7.66 -19.93 18.66
N GLY A 240 7.92 -18.95 17.80
CA GLY A 240 6.91 -18.19 17.10
C GLY A 240 6.32 -18.93 15.90
N THR A 241 5.29 -18.33 15.32
CA THR A 241 4.57 -18.86 14.16
C THR A 241 4.83 -18.05 12.88
N ILE A 242 5.20 -16.76 13.02
CA ILE A 242 5.41 -15.85 11.89
C ILE A 242 6.81 -16.03 11.33
N THR A 243 6.91 -16.24 10.02
CA THR A 243 8.17 -16.38 9.29
C THR A 243 8.41 -15.22 8.34
N ALA A 244 9.61 -15.15 7.78
CA ALA A 244 9.88 -14.20 6.70
C ALA A 244 9.01 -14.44 5.44
N ALA A 245 8.51 -15.68 5.23
CA ALA A 245 7.64 -15.99 4.09
C ALA A 245 6.17 -15.69 4.36
N SER A 246 5.72 -15.64 5.62
CA SER A 246 4.37 -15.23 6.01
C SER A 246 4.28 -13.74 6.37
N SER A 247 5.34 -12.98 6.05
CA SER A 247 5.46 -11.53 6.23
C SER A 247 5.66 -10.84 4.88
N SER A 248 5.15 -9.64 4.75
CA SER A 248 5.46 -8.81 3.57
C SER A 248 6.94 -8.41 3.53
N PRO A 249 7.61 -8.47 2.38
CA PRO A 249 9.00 -8.06 2.27
C PRO A 249 9.16 -6.54 2.33
N ILE A 250 10.29 -6.10 2.86
CA ILE A 250 10.76 -4.72 2.75
C ILE A 250 10.93 -4.39 1.27
N SER A 251 10.37 -3.27 0.82
CA SER A 251 10.21 -3.02 -0.62
C SER A 251 10.35 -1.55 -1.01
N ASP A 252 10.68 -1.34 -2.28
CA ASP A 252 10.70 -0.05 -2.96
C ASP A 252 9.56 0.01 -3.98
N GLY A 253 8.87 1.13 -4.10
CA GLY A 253 7.82 1.30 -5.09
C GLY A 253 6.94 2.52 -4.88
N ALA A 254 6.07 2.78 -5.86
CA ALA A 254 5.11 3.89 -5.81
C ALA A 254 3.81 3.51 -6.53
N ALA A 255 2.71 4.14 -6.12
CA ALA A 255 1.41 4.07 -6.78
C ALA A 255 0.73 5.43 -6.73
N ALA A 256 0.00 5.79 -7.78
CA ALA A 256 -0.77 7.01 -7.87
C ALA A 256 -2.12 6.76 -8.55
N CYS A 257 -3.16 7.43 -8.06
CA CYS A 257 -4.50 7.47 -8.62
C CYS A 257 -4.85 8.91 -8.99
N VAL A 258 -5.62 9.09 -10.06
CA VAL A 258 -6.27 10.36 -10.38
C VAL A 258 -7.69 10.29 -9.84
N VAL A 259 -7.98 11.17 -8.88
CA VAL A 259 -9.27 11.28 -8.20
C VAL A 259 -9.88 12.63 -8.56
N MET A 260 -11.15 12.65 -8.93
CA MET A 260 -11.81 13.91 -9.31
C MET A 260 -13.29 13.93 -8.94
N SER A 261 -13.90 15.13 -8.97
CA SER A 261 -15.34 15.26 -8.89
C SER A 261 -16.00 14.63 -10.13
N GLN A 262 -17.21 14.12 -9.96
CA GLN A 262 -17.95 13.56 -11.11
C GLN A 262 -18.18 14.62 -12.20
N GLU A 263 -18.42 15.87 -11.81
CA GLU A 263 -18.57 17.00 -12.73
C GLU A 263 -17.30 17.29 -13.52
N ALA A 264 -16.12 17.20 -12.86
CA ALA A 264 -14.84 17.33 -13.56
C ALA A 264 -14.61 16.17 -14.53
N ALA A 265 -14.96 14.94 -14.15
CA ALA A 265 -14.85 13.80 -15.04
C ALA A 265 -15.70 13.99 -16.31
N GLU A 266 -16.95 14.41 -16.17
CA GLU A 266 -17.83 14.70 -17.30
C GLU A 266 -17.29 15.87 -18.17
N ARG A 267 -16.85 16.96 -17.54
CA ARG A 267 -16.29 18.14 -18.21
C ARG A 267 -15.03 17.83 -19.01
N LEU A 268 -14.16 16.98 -18.47
CA LEU A 268 -12.88 16.60 -19.08
C LEU A 268 -12.98 15.37 -19.99
N GLY A 269 -14.15 14.71 -20.05
CA GLY A 269 -14.34 13.47 -20.79
C GLY A 269 -13.54 12.29 -20.23
N ALA A 270 -13.14 12.35 -18.96
CA ALA A 270 -12.47 11.26 -18.28
C ALA A 270 -13.47 10.14 -17.93
N ARG A 271 -13.07 8.90 -18.14
CA ARG A 271 -13.94 7.75 -17.84
C ARG A 271 -13.78 7.32 -16.39
N PRO A 272 -14.80 7.44 -15.53
CA PRO A 272 -14.73 6.93 -14.17
C PRO A 272 -14.62 5.39 -14.14
N LEU A 273 -13.72 4.88 -13.31
CA LEU A 273 -13.57 3.46 -13.01
C LEU A 273 -14.50 3.06 -11.86
N VAL A 274 -14.41 3.81 -10.76
CA VAL A 274 -15.16 3.57 -9.53
C VAL A 274 -15.52 4.89 -8.85
N GLU A 275 -16.58 4.84 -8.04
CA GLU A 275 -16.94 5.90 -7.09
C GLU A 275 -16.42 5.57 -5.69
N VAL A 276 -15.94 6.59 -4.96
CA VAL A 276 -15.58 6.48 -3.54
C VAL A 276 -16.84 6.67 -2.69
N LEU A 277 -17.24 5.65 -1.95
CA LEU A 277 -18.46 5.68 -1.15
C LEU A 277 -18.22 6.05 0.31
N GLY A 278 -17.19 5.48 0.94
CA GLY A 278 -16.97 5.67 2.37
C GLY A 278 -15.54 5.38 2.79
N TYR A 279 -15.02 6.22 3.69
CA TYR A 279 -13.74 6.06 4.34
C TYR A 279 -13.93 5.72 5.80
N GLY A 280 -13.41 4.59 6.26
CA GLY A 280 -13.39 4.14 7.66
C GLY A 280 -12.01 4.29 8.26
N GLN A 281 -11.95 4.91 9.42
CA GLN A 281 -10.73 5.08 10.21
C GLN A 281 -10.99 4.62 11.64
N VAL A 282 -10.07 3.81 12.18
CA VAL A 282 -10.11 3.30 13.55
C VAL A 282 -8.74 3.34 14.20
N ALA A 283 -8.70 3.28 15.54
CA ALA A 283 -7.46 3.17 16.29
C ALA A 283 -7.71 2.49 17.64
N GLY A 284 -6.70 1.80 18.14
CA GLY A 284 -6.71 1.19 19.48
C GLY A 284 -7.48 -0.13 19.56
N PRO A 285 -7.69 -0.63 20.81
CA PRO A 285 -7.35 0.01 22.11
C PRO A 285 -5.85 0.01 22.44
N ASP A 286 -5.03 -0.75 21.74
CA ASP A 286 -3.58 -0.80 21.85
C ASP A 286 -2.90 -0.75 20.46
N SER A 287 -1.60 -0.99 20.36
CA SER A 287 -0.88 -0.95 19.09
C SER A 287 -0.98 -2.22 18.24
N SER A 288 -1.83 -3.20 18.59
CA SER A 288 -2.02 -4.43 17.82
C SER A 288 -2.61 -4.18 16.43
N LEU A 289 -2.25 -5.06 15.47
CA LEU A 289 -2.59 -4.90 14.07
C LEU A 289 -3.75 -5.77 13.59
N GLN A 290 -3.95 -6.94 14.20
CA GLN A 290 -4.70 -8.06 13.65
C GLN A 290 -6.14 -7.71 13.23
N LEU A 291 -6.85 -6.92 14.02
CA LEU A 291 -8.25 -6.58 13.76
C LEU A 291 -8.48 -5.19 13.17
N GLN A 292 -7.42 -4.41 12.99
CA GLN A 292 -7.56 -3.05 12.49
C GLN A 292 -8.17 -2.97 11.07
N PRO A 293 -7.78 -3.83 10.10
CA PRO A 293 -8.42 -3.85 8.79
C PRO A 293 -9.91 -4.17 8.85
N ALA A 294 -10.31 -5.16 9.66
CA ALA A 294 -11.70 -5.55 9.81
C ALA A 294 -12.56 -4.44 10.45
N ALA A 295 -12.06 -3.85 11.53
CA ALA A 295 -12.75 -2.75 12.20
C ALA A 295 -12.89 -1.52 11.29
N ALA A 296 -11.85 -1.17 10.54
CA ALA A 296 -11.89 -0.09 9.56
C ALA A 296 -12.87 -0.39 8.41
N THR A 297 -12.91 -1.63 7.93
CA THR A 297 -13.86 -2.09 6.90
C THR A 297 -15.30 -1.88 7.36
N ARG A 298 -15.67 -2.34 8.55
CA ARG A 298 -17.02 -2.12 9.09
C ARG A 298 -17.37 -0.63 9.17
N ARG A 299 -16.41 0.18 9.62
CA ARG A 299 -16.60 1.64 9.70
C ARG A 299 -16.77 2.28 8.32
N ALA A 300 -16.03 1.81 7.31
CA ALA A 300 -16.17 2.29 5.94
C ALA A 300 -17.50 1.87 5.31
N CYS A 301 -17.95 0.63 5.52
CA CYS A 301 -19.27 0.14 5.09
C CYS A 301 -20.42 0.92 5.75
N GLU A 302 -20.33 1.17 7.06
CA GLU A 302 -21.31 2.02 7.77
C GLU A 302 -21.45 3.40 7.12
N ARG A 303 -20.33 4.05 6.79
CA ARG A 303 -20.33 5.36 6.12
C ARG A 303 -20.80 5.30 4.68
N ALA A 304 -20.59 4.18 4.01
CA ALA A 304 -21.08 3.93 2.65
C ALA A 304 -22.56 3.53 2.63
N GLY A 305 -23.17 3.22 3.77
CA GLY A 305 -24.56 2.78 3.88
C GLY A 305 -24.80 1.35 3.37
N ILE A 306 -23.77 0.47 3.44
CA ILE A 306 -23.82 -0.93 3.02
C ILE A 306 -23.37 -1.85 4.16
N GLY A 307 -23.69 -3.15 4.07
CA GLY A 307 -23.18 -4.20 4.95
C GLY A 307 -21.83 -4.76 4.43
N VAL A 308 -21.13 -5.51 5.29
CA VAL A 308 -19.92 -6.26 4.90
C VAL A 308 -20.27 -7.36 3.90
N GLU A 309 -21.48 -7.92 3.99
CA GLU A 309 -22.04 -8.93 3.10
C GLU A 309 -22.23 -8.44 1.66
N ASP A 310 -22.37 -7.12 1.47
CA ASP A 310 -22.53 -6.48 0.16
C ASP A 310 -21.20 -6.29 -0.58
N LEU A 311 -20.06 -6.62 0.04
CA LEU A 311 -18.74 -6.52 -0.57
C LEU A 311 -18.47 -7.72 -1.48
N ASP A 312 -18.23 -7.47 -2.75
CA ASP A 312 -17.83 -8.50 -3.74
C ASP A 312 -16.31 -8.74 -3.72
N LEU A 313 -15.52 -7.73 -3.35
CA LEU A 313 -14.07 -7.76 -3.29
C LEU A 313 -13.54 -7.11 -2.01
N ILE A 314 -12.51 -7.72 -1.43
CA ILE A 314 -11.87 -7.26 -0.21
C ILE A 314 -10.36 -7.31 -0.40
N GLU A 315 -9.72 -6.16 -0.53
CA GLU A 315 -8.27 -6.03 -0.56
C GLU A 315 -7.76 -5.70 0.84
N ILE A 316 -7.16 -6.67 1.53
CA ILE A 316 -6.52 -6.47 2.84
C ILE A 316 -5.01 -6.50 2.65
N ASN A 317 -4.31 -5.46 3.10
CA ASN A 317 -2.85 -5.47 3.05
C ASN A 317 -2.27 -6.61 3.90
N GLU A 318 -1.48 -7.46 3.28
CA GLU A 318 -0.85 -8.63 3.91
C GLU A 318 0.46 -8.23 4.60
N ALA A 319 0.39 -7.31 5.58
CA ALA A 319 1.58 -6.99 6.37
C ALA A 319 2.19 -8.27 6.97
N PHE A 320 1.32 -9.14 7.50
CA PHE A 320 1.57 -10.50 7.95
C PHE A 320 0.36 -11.37 7.60
N ALA A 321 0.56 -12.66 7.31
CA ALA A 321 -0.54 -13.59 7.07
C ALA A 321 -1.49 -13.66 8.27
N ALA A 322 -0.95 -13.58 9.50
CA ALA A 322 -1.73 -13.54 10.73
C ALA A 322 -2.72 -12.36 10.78
N VAL A 323 -2.36 -11.19 10.25
CA VAL A 323 -3.24 -10.02 10.16
C VAL A 323 -4.35 -10.23 9.14
N GLY A 324 -4.01 -10.71 7.94
CA GLY A 324 -4.98 -10.98 6.88
C GLY A 324 -6.04 -12.00 7.31
N LEU A 325 -5.60 -13.12 7.87
CA LEU A 325 -6.47 -14.19 8.33
C LEU A 325 -7.31 -13.81 9.55
N ALA A 326 -6.72 -13.15 10.55
CA ALA A 326 -7.48 -12.69 11.72
C ALA A 326 -8.55 -11.67 11.32
N SER A 327 -8.23 -10.74 10.42
CA SER A 327 -9.21 -9.77 9.90
C SER A 327 -10.32 -10.44 9.08
N ALA A 328 -9.98 -11.40 8.22
CA ALA A 328 -10.99 -12.14 7.43
C ALA A 328 -11.95 -12.92 8.34
N ARG A 329 -11.42 -13.62 9.35
CA ARG A 329 -12.23 -14.33 10.37
C ARG A 329 -13.12 -13.37 11.17
N ASP A 330 -12.59 -12.21 11.55
CA ASP A 330 -13.37 -11.21 12.29
C ASP A 330 -14.48 -10.59 11.42
N LEU A 331 -14.27 -10.42 10.12
CA LEU A 331 -15.33 -10.03 9.17
C LEU A 331 -16.40 -11.11 8.96
N GLY A 332 -16.20 -12.32 9.49
CA GLY A 332 -17.14 -13.44 9.37
C GLY A 332 -16.98 -14.20 8.04
N LEU A 333 -15.85 -14.06 7.35
CA LEU A 333 -15.60 -14.75 6.09
C LEU A 333 -15.14 -16.19 6.33
N ASP A 334 -15.77 -17.14 5.66
CA ASP A 334 -15.31 -18.53 5.60
C ASP A 334 -14.16 -18.71 4.57
N GLU A 335 -13.59 -19.91 4.51
CA GLU A 335 -12.44 -20.20 3.63
C GLU A 335 -12.80 -20.02 2.13
N GLU A 336 -14.02 -20.38 1.72
CA GLU A 336 -14.47 -20.22 0.35
C GLU A 336 -14.61 -18.75 -0.02
N GLN A 337 -15.16 -17.94 0.88
CA GLN A 337 -15.28 -16.49 0.72
C GLN A 337 -13.91 -15.80 0.70
N VAL A 338 -12.96 -16.26 1.53
CA VAL A 338 -11.57 -15.77 1.47
C VAL A 338 -10.95 -16.10 0.12
N GLU A 339 -11.10 -17.33 -0.40
CA GLU A 339 -10.55 -17.70 -1.72
C GLU A 339 -11.15 -16.87 -2.85
N GLN A 340 -12.45 -16.59 -2.81
CA GLN A 340 -13.18 -15.94 -3.91
C GLN A 340 -13.15 -14.41 -3.87
N ARG A 341 -12.98 -13.79 -2.69
CA ARG A 341 -13.19 -12.34 -2.50
C ARG A 341 -11.98 -11.60 -1.96
N VAL A 342 -11.08 -12.28 -1.21
CA VAL A 342 -9.95 -11.61 -0.54
C VAL A 342 -8.69 -11.70 -1.38
N ASN A 343 -8.10 -10.55 -1.72
CA ASN A 343 -6.81 -10.46 -2.44
C ASN A 343 -6.75 -11.43 -3.63
N VAL A 344 -7.73 -11.35 -4.51
CA VAL A 344 -7.98 -12.33 -5.60
C VAL A 344 -6.82 -12.44 -6.60
N HIS A 345 -5.92 -11.49 -6.60
CA HIS A 345 -4.71 -11.48 -7.44
C HIS A 345 -3.40 -11.50 -6.62
N GLY A 346 -3.47 -12.04 -5.38
CA GLY A 346 -2.37 -12.01 -4.43
C GLY A 346 -2.24 -10.65 -3.73
N GLY A 347 -1.33 -10.57 -2.76
CA GLY A 347 -1.18 -9.39 -1.94
C GLY A 347 0.27 -9.09 -1.56
N ALA A 348 0.46 -8.31 -0.49
CA ALA A 348 1.76 -7.75 -0.12
C ALA A 348 2.83 -8.81 0.24
N ILE A 349 2.46 -10.00 0.68
CA ILE A 349 3.41 -11.09 0.93
C ILE A 349 4.13 -11.47 -0.37
N ALA A 350 3.40 -11.54 -1.47
CA ALA A 350 3.96 -11.88 -2.77
C ALA A 350 4.53 -10.66 -3.50
N LEU A 351 3.78 -9.56 -3.54
CA LEU A 351 4.10 -8.37 -4.36
C LEU A 351 5.15 -7.49 -3.68
N GLY A 352 5.05 -7.28 -2.36
CA GLY A 352 5.85 -6.33 -1.61
C GLY A 352 5.02 -5.30 -0.84
N HIS A 353 5.68 -4.62 0.11
CA HIS A 353 5.04 -3.63 0.97
C HIS A 353 5.89 -2.35 1.12
N PRO A 354 6.03 -1.54 0.05
CA PRO A 354 6.58 -0.19 0.21
C PRO A 354 5.58 0.61 1.04
N ILE A 355 5.93 0.86 2.32
CA ILE A 355 4.95 1.23 3.37
C ILE A 355 4.13 2.47 3.04
N GLY A 356 4.74 3.51 2.46
CA GLY A 356 4.02 4.72 2.04
C GLY A 356 3.12 4.54 0.83
N ALA A 357 3.38 3.54 -0.03
CA ALA A 357 2.71 3.34 -1.31
C ALA A 357 1.57 2.31 -1.27
N SER A 358 1.65 1.33 -0.35
CA SER A 358 0.79 0.14 -0.40
C SER A 358 -0.70 0.45 -0.37
N GLY A 359 -1.13 1.43 0.42
CA GLY A 359 -2.55 1.81 0.47
C GLY A 359 -3.08 2.31 -0.87
N ALA A 360 -2.29 3.09 -1.60
CA ALA A 360 -2.67 3.56 -2.94
C ALA A 360 -2.68 2.40 -3.97
N ARG A 361 -1.75 1.43 -3.85
CA ARG A 361 -1.75 0.21 -4.67
C ARG A 361 -3.03 -0.59 -4.48
N LEU A 362 -3.48 -0.79 -3.23
CA LEU A 362 -4.72 -1.50 -2.94
C LEU A 362 -5.93 -0.82 -3.58
N VAL A 363 -6.03 0.51 -3.45
CA VAL A 363 -7.11 1.29 -4.05
C VAL A 363 -7.09 1.20 -5.58
N LEU A 364 -5.92 1.36 -6.19
CA LEU A 364 -5.75 1.25 -7.64
C LEU A 364 -6.15 -0.14 -8.17
N HIS A 365 -5.60 -1.20 -7.55
CA HIS A 365 -5.88 -2.57 -7.95
C HIS A 365 -7.38 -2.90 -7.83
N LEU A 366 -7.98 -2.54 -6.69
CA LEU A 366 -9.41 -2.72 -6.46
C LEU A 366 -10.27 -1.96 -7.49
N ALA A 367 -9.90 -0.70 -7.81
CA ALA A 367 -10.62 0.10 -8.78
C ALA A 367 -10.59 -0.52 -10.19
N LEU A 368 -9.43 -1.01 -10.62
CA LEU A 368 -9.28 -1.69 -11.91
C LEU A 368 -10.06 -3.01 -11.95
N GLU A 369 -10.02 -3.81 -10.88
CA GLU A 369 -10.74 -5.08 -10.85
C GLU A 369 -12.26 -4.88 -10.80
N LEU A 370 -12.76 -3.91 -10.03
CA LEU A 370 -14.18 -3.55 -10.03
C LEU A 370 -14.62 -3.03 -11.40
N ALA A 371 -13.83 -2.20 -12.06
CA ALA A 371 -14.13 -1.72 -13.41
C ALA A 371 -14.15 -2.86 -14.42
N ARG A 372 -13.24 -3.86 -14.30
CA ARG A 372 -13.24 -5.07 -15.15
C ARG A 372 -14.48 -5.91 -14.96
N ARG A 373 -14.98 -6.02 -13.72
CA ARG A 373 -16.24 -6.72 -13.43
C ARG A 373 -17.48 -5.94 -13.85
N GLY A 374 -17.37 -4.61 -14.00
CA GLY A 374 -18.44 -3.71 -14.39
C GLY A 374 -19.57 -3.57 -13.37
N ARG A 375 -19.41 -4.10 -12.16
CA ARG A 375 -20.40 -4.07 -11.07
C ARG A 375 -19.80 -4.39 -9.72
N GLY A 376 -20.52 -4.05 -8.65
CA GLY A 376 -20.26 -4.48 -7.29
C GLY A 376 -19.56 -3.44 -6.43
N HIS A 377 -19.36 -3.82 -5.17
CA HIS A 377 -18.67 -3.05 -4.16
C HIS A 377 -17.39 -3.75 -3.75
N GLY A 378 -16.38 -2.97 -3.42
CA GLY A 378 -15.16 -3.51 -2.86
C GLY A 378 -14.59 -2.59 -1.79
N VAL A 379 -13.72 -3.14 -0.95
CA VAL A 379 -13.01 -2.41 0.08
C VAL A 379 -11.52 -2.64 0.00
N ALA A 380 -10.75 -1.57 0.11
CA ALA A 380 -9.30 -1.60 0.35
C ALA A 380 -9.05 -1.28 1.82
N ALA A 381 -8.38 -2.16 2.57
CA ALA A 381 -8.18 -2.04 4.00
C ALA A 381 -6.75 -2.37 4.43
N LEU A 382 -6.24 -1.63 5.42
CA LEU A 382 -4.91 -1.83 5.98
C LEU A 382 -4.91 -1.66 7.49
N CYS A 383 -3.97 -2.37 8.15
CA CYS A 383 -3.45 -1.96 9.45
C CYS A 383 -2.26 -1.00 9.28
N GLY A 384 -2.00 -0.21 10.29
CA GLY A 384 -0.83 0.66 10.35
C GLY A 384 -0.21 0.65 11.74
N GLY A 385 1.10 0.92 11.79
CA GLY A 385 1.81 1.09 13.06
C GLY A 385 1.08 2.05 13.99
N GLY A 386 1.16 1.79 15.28
CA GLY A 386 0.40 2.51 16.31
C GLY A 386 -1.03 2.02 16.50
N GLY A 387 -1.36 0.81 16.04
CA GLY A 387 -2.67 0.20 16.26
C GLY A 387 -3.80 0.94 15.54
N GLN A 388 -3.56 1.39 14.33
CA GLN A 388 -4.55 2.08 13.50
C GLN A 388 -5.00 1.22 12.32
N GLY A 389 -6.18 1.50 11.81
CA GLY A 389 -6.72 0.90 10.60
C GLY A 389 -7.45 1.91 9.72
N ASP A 390 -7.26 1.79 8.43
CA ASP A 390 -7.99 2.56 7.42
C ASP A 390 -8.62 1.62 6.39
N ALA A 391 -9.80 1.99 5.91
CA ALA A 391 -10.48 1.30 4.82
C ALA A 391 -11.23 2.28 3.91
N LEU A 392 -11.27 1.98 2.63
CA LEU A 392 -11.97 2.78 1.62
C LEU A 392 -12.90 1.86 0.81
N VAL A 393 -14.20 2.14 0.83
CA VAL A 393 -15.21 1.42 0.04
C VAL A 393 -15.37 2.09 -1.32
N LEU A 394 -15.30 1.29 -2.35
CA LEU A 394 -15.45 1.67 -3.76
C LEU A 394 -16.65 0.96 -4.39
N ARG A 395 -17.29 1.61 -5.36
CA ARG A 395 -18.36 1.03 -6.18
C ARG A 395 -17.99 1.10 -7.66
N ALA A 396 -18.13 0.00 -8.38
CA ALA A 396 -18.00 0.00 -9.83
C ALA A 396 -19.03 0.92 -10.51
N LEU A 397 -18.57 1.65 -11.52
CA LEU A 397 -19.43 2.43 -12.40
C LEU A 397 -19.44 1.69 -13.75
N GLY A 398 -20.53 1.02 -14.06
CA GLY A 398 -20.70 0.14 -15.21
C GLY A 398 -20.48 0.77 -16.58
#